data_44803371419dff1800a93da7fcbc158b
#
_entry.id   44803371419dff1800a93da7fcbc158b
#
_cell.length_a   1.000
_cell.length_b   1.000
_cell.length_c   1.000
_cell.angle_alpha   90.00
_cell.angle_beta   90.00
_cell.angle_gamma   90.00
#
_symmetry.space_group_name_H-M   'P 1'
#
loop_
_entity.id
_entity.type
_entity.pdbx_description
1 polymer ?
#
loop_
_entity_poly.entity_id
_entity_poly.type
_entity_poly.pdbx_seq_one_letter_code
_entity_poly.pdbx_strand_id
1 'polypeptide(L)'
;MKSKTLKNLNVDGCLCINLENRTDRKELINKEFLESEINIEFVKAIADQNPERGCYESHRLCAQIAIERNYRRVLILEDDATLRSVRSYQISAINSTLKNKNPQILYLGIILGKLWLTWQPGIARCRGQGAHAYILSRDACETLLNTPFQNKAIDNFYSKNLRGYCAFPMLCEQQGGGIVPSDINPSNYKTEAEKNFWKKNRRKQYIEALKHIDKTILRIDL
;
A
#
# COMPACT_ATOMS: atom_id res chain seq x y z
N MET A 1 16.40 -8.73 16.93
CA MET A 1 15.67 -9.69 16.07
C MET A 1 14.89 -8.91 15.02
N LYS A 2 14.86 -9.39 13.79
CA LYS A 2 14.02 -8.83 12.73
C LYS A 2 12.63 -9.44 12.88
N SER A 3 11.64 -8.65 13.24
CA SER A 3 10.25 -9.09 13.40
C SER A 3 9.47 -8.77 12.11
N LYS A 4 8.43 -9.53 11.83
CA LYS A 4 7.44 -9.21 10.79
C LYS A 4 6.10 -8.78 11.41
N THR A 5 6.06 -8.45 12.70
CA THR A 5 4.80 -8.10 13.35
C THR A 5 4.34 -6.68 13.02
N LEU A 6 3.05 -6.56 12.76
CA LEU A 6 2.29 -5.30 12.67
C LEU A 6 1.40 -5.11 13.92
N LYS A 7 1.67 -5.86 14.97
CA LYS A 7 0.97 -5.74 16.25
C LYS A 7 0.88 -4.28 16.67
N ASN A 8 -0.29 -3.90 17.15
CA ASN A 8 -0.61 -2.53 17.55
C ASN A 8 -0.66 -1.50 16.41
N LEU A 9 -0.70 -1.91 15.15
CA LEU A 9 -1.02 -0.98 14.07
C LEU A 9 -2.46 -0.47 14.26
N ASN A 10 -2.62 0.85 14.33
CA ASN A 10 -3.90 1.48 14.66
C ASN A 10 -4.80 1.58 13.41
N VAL A 11 -5.39 0.45 13.06
CA VAL A 11 -6.40 0.31 12.00
C VAL A 11 -7.60 -0.46 12.54
N ASP A 12 -8.79 -0.17 12.02
CA ASP A 12 -10.04 -0.78 12.48
C ASP A 12 -10.30 -2.14 11.80
N GLY A 13 -9.66 -2.37 10.64
CA GLY A 13 -9.72 -3.64 9.91
C GLY A 13 -8.62 -3.75 8.85
N CYS A 14 -8.43 -4.97 8.37
CA CYS A 14 -7.51 -5.28 7.27
C CYS A 14 -8.27 -6.08 6.21
N LEU A 15 -8.39 -5.52 5.02
CA LEU A 15 -9.06 -6.11 3.87
C LEU A 15 -8.02 -6.49 2.82
N CYS A 16 -8.06 -7.72 2.32
CA CYS A 16 -7.17 -8.20 1.27
C CYS A 16 -7.97 -8.52 0.01
N ILE A 17 -7.68 -7.83 -1.07
CA ILE A 17 -8.29 -8.06 -2.38
C ILE A 17 -7.68 -9.31 -2.98
N ASN A 18 -8.54 -10.29 -3.33
CA ASN A 18 -8.10 -11.54 -3.94
C ASN A 18 -9.15 -12.04 -4.94
N LEU A 19 -8.72 -12.45 -6.13
CA LEU A 19 -9.58 -13.15 -7.08
C LEU A 19 -9.92 -14.55 -6.55
N GLU A 20 -11.17 -14.96 -6.63
CA GLU A 20 -11.67 -16.21 -6.05
C GLU A 20 -10.93 -17.47 -6.56
N ASN A 21 -10.51 -17.45 -7.81
CA ASN A 21 -9.74 -18.52 -8.46
C ASN A 21 -8.25 -18.51 -8.10
N ARG A 22 -7.74 -17.45 -7.42
CA ARG A 22 -6.34 -17.30 -7.03
C ARG A 22 -6.10 -17.80 -5.60
N THR A 23 -6.43 -19.06 -5.35
CA THR A 23 -6.17 -19.74 -4.06
C THR A 23 -4.68 -19.81 -3.74
N ASP A 24 -3.84 -19.95 -4.77
CA ASP A 24 -2.38 -19.90 -4.68
C ASP A 24 -1.88 -18.59 -4.02
N ARG A 25 -2.40 -17.43 -4.45
CA ARG A 25 -2.05 -16.14 -3.87
C ARG A 25 -2.61 -15.96 -2.47
N LYS A 26 -3.83 -16.45 -2.23
CA LYS A 26 -4.43 -16.44 -0.90
C LYS A 26 -3.59 -17.20 0.12
N GLU A 27 -3.04 -18.35 -0.25
CA GLU A 27 -2.14 -19.12 0.60
C GLU A 27 -0.81 -18.39 0.84
N LEU A 28 -0.26 -17.79 -0.21
CA LEU A 28 1.01 -17.04 -0.11
C LEU A 28 0.90 -15.85 0.83
N ILE A 29 -0.14 -15.03 0.70
CA ILE A 29 -0.29 -13.86 1.59
C ILE A 29 -0.59 -14.27 3.03
N ASN A 30 -1.38 -15.32 3.25
CA ASN A 30 -1.59 -15.88 4.60
C ASN A 30 -0.27 -16.31 5.25
N LYS A 31 0.59 -16.99 4.49
CA LYS A 31 1.92 -17.39 4.97
C LYS A 31 2.81 -16.20 5.24
N GLU A 32 2.79 -15.20 4.35
CA GLU A 32 3.64 -14.00 4.47
C GLU A 32 3.27 -13.15 5.69
N PHE A 33 1.97 -13.06 6.00
CA PHE A 33 1.45 -12.26 7.11
C PHE A 33 1.17 -13.08 8.40
N LEU A 34 1.52 -14.36 8.43
CA LEU A 34 1.26 -15.23 9.60
C LEU A 34 1.80 -14.65 10.91
N GLU A 35 3.02 -14.10 10.86
CA GLU A 35 3.68 -13.52 12.04
C GLU A 35 3.28 -12.04 12.28
N SER A 36 2.45 -11.48 11.42
CA SER A 36 2.11 -10.05 11.49
C SER A 36 1.15 -9.71 12.62
N GLU A 37 0.43 -10.69 13.15
CA GLU A 37 -0.64 -10.53 14.15
C GLU A 37 -1.80 -9.62 13.65
N ILE A 38 -1.93 -9.44 12.33
CA ILE A 38 -3.05 -8.75 11.69
C ILE A 38 -4.07 -9.79 11.23
N ASN A 39 -5.33 -9.58 11.61
CA ASN A 39 -6.43 -10.41 11.09
C ASN A 39 -6.81 -9.92 9.69
N ILE A 40 -6.52 -10.73 8.67
CA ILE A 40 -6.80 -10.41 7.27
C ILE A 40 -8.19 -10.97 6.90
N GLU A 41 -9.06 -10.10 6.43
CA GLU A 41 -10.33 -10.47 5.80
C GLU A 41 -10.19 -10.40 4.28
N PHE A 42 -10.51 -11.50 3.59
CA PHE A 42 -10.45 -11.54 2.14
C PHE A 42 -11.71 -10.94 1.52
N VAL A 43 -11.50 -10.01 0.61
CA VAL A 43 -12.54 -9.40 -0.22
C VAL A 43 -12.43 -9.98 -1.63
N LYS A 44 -13.51 -10.56 -2.14
CA LYS A 44 -13.56 -11.08 -3.50
C LYS A 44 -13.36 -9.94 -4.50
N ALA A 45 -12.28 -10.01 -5.26
CA ALA A 45 -11.99 -9.04 -6.30
C ALA A 45 -13.07 -9.05 -7.39
N ILE A 46 -13.35 -7.88 -7.94
CA ILE A 46 -14.30 -7.73 -9.04
C ILE A 46 -13.58 -8.09 -10.33
N ALA A 47 -13.99 -9.21 -10.95
CA ALA A 47 -13.53 -9.58 -12.27
C ALA A 47 -14.24 -8.72 -13.32
N ASP A 48 -13.48 -8.14 -14.25
CA ASP A 48 -13.98 -7.29 -15.31
C ASP A 48 -13.22 -7.57 -16.62
N GLN A 49 -13.87 -7.37 -17.77
CA GLN A 49 -13.20 -7.47 -19.07
C GLN A 49 -12.07 -6.44 -19.23
N ASN A 50 -12.20 -5.30 -18.56
CA ASN A 50 -11.12 -4.34 -18.37
C ASN A 50 -10.47 -4.58 -17.01
N PRO A 51 -9.26 -5.19 -16.94
CA PRO A 51 -8.61 -5.52 -15.67
C PRO A 51 -8.33 -4.30 -14.79
N GLU A 52 -8.04 -3.12 -15.37
CA GLU A 52 -7.83 -1.89 -14.62
C GLU A 52 -9.13 -1.43 -13.95
N ARG A 53 -10.29 -1.59 -14.61
CA ARG A 53 -11.59 -1.28 -14.02
C ARG A 53 -11.91 -2.27 -12.91
N GLY A 54 -11.70 -3.56 -13.12
CA GLY A 54 -11.89 -4.57 -12.08
C GLY A 54 -11.05 -4.30 -10.84
N CYS A 55 -9.78 -3.94 -11.01
CA CYS A 55 -8.91 -3.53 -9.93
C CYS A 55 -9.48 -2.28 -9.21
N TYR A 56 -9.81 -1.23 -9.95
CA TYR A 56 -10.36 0.01 -9.39
C TYR A 56 -11.63 -0.24 -8.56
N GLU A 57 -12.58 -0.99 -9.10
CA GLU A 57 -13.84 -1.30 -8.41
C GLU A 57 -13.64 -2.22 -7.20
N SER A 58 -12.63 -3.09 -7.22
CA SER A 58 -12.25 -3.91 -6.06
C SER A 58 -11.77 -3.03 -4.89
N HIS A 59 -10.97 -2.01 -5.16
CA HIS A 59 -10.56 -1.03 -4.15
C HIS A 59 -11.73 -0.18 -3.65
N ARG A 60 -12.67 0.18 -4.54
CA ARG A 60 -13.92 0.85 -4.14
C ARG A 60 -14.79 -0.03 -3.23
N LEU A 61 -14.87 -1.33 -3.53
CA LEU A 61 -15.58 -2.28 -2.67
C LEU A 61 -14.97 -2.33 -1.26
N CYS A 62 -13.65 -2.34 -1.14
CA CYS A 62 -12.98 -2.25 0.17
C CYS A 62 -13.32 -0.94 0.90
N ALA A 63 -13.36 0.18 0.18
CA ALA A 63 -13.74 1.46 0.75
C ALA A 63 -15.22 1.46 1.20
N GLN A 64 -16.12 0.85 0.43
CA GLN A 64 -17.53 0.68 0.80
C GLN A 64 -17.68 -0.14 2.08
N ILE A 65 -17.03 -1.30 2.18
CA ILE A 65 -17.03 -2.12 3.39
C ILE A 65 -16.55 -1.33 4.61
N ALA A 66 -15.48 -0.54 4.45
CA ALA A 66 -14.95 0.29 5.52
C ALA A 66 -15.96 1.35 6.00
N ILE A 67 -16.69 1.98 5.07
CA ILE A 67 -17.76 2.96 5.40
C ILE A 67 -18.92 2.30 6.11
N GLU A 68 -19.43 1.18 5.59
CA GLU A 68 -20.56 0.43 6.16
C GLU A 68 -20.27 -0.06 7.57
N ARG A 69 -19.01 -0.45 7.85
CA ARG A 69 -18.55 -0.88 9.18
C ARG A 69 -18.11 0.26 10.09
N ASN A 70 -18.28 1.49 9.65
CA ASN A 70 -17.88 2.69 10.40
C ASN A 70 -16.41 2.72 10.77
N TYR A 71 -15.52 2.18 9.93
CA TYR A 71 -14.09 2.24 10.13
C TYR A 71 -13.57 3.67 9.95
N ARG A 72 -12.72 4.11 10.86
CA ARG A 72 -11.97 5.36 10.72
C ARG A 72 -10.75 5.17 9.81
N ARG A 73 -10.17 3.97 9.85
CA ARG A 73 -9.00 3.60 9.06
C ARG A 73 -9.05 2.13 8.69
N VAL A 74 -8.82 1.83 7.44
CA VAL A 74 -8.74 0.48 6.92
C VAL A 74 -7.38 0.24 6.27
N LEU A 75 -6.73 -0.86 6.63
CA LEU A 75 -5.58 -1.40 5.89
C LEU A 75 -6.11 -2.19 4.70
N ILE A 76 -5.65 -1.85 3.51
CA ILE A 76 -5.98 -2.59 2.28
C ILE A 76 -4.70 -3.21 1.73
N LEU A 77 -4.78 -4.49 1.41
CA LEU A 77 -3.72 -5.30 0.82
C LEU A 77 -4.17 -5.85 -0.53
N GLU A 78 -3.25 -5.94 -1.48
CA GLU A 78 -3.37 -6.83 -2.63
C GLU A 78 -2.78 -8.20 -2.28
N ASP A 79 -3.25 -9.25 -2.91
CA ASP A 79 -2.88 -10.64 -2.60
C ASP A 79 -1.43 -11.04 -2.95
N ASP A 80 -0.69 -10.12 -3.57
CA ASP A 80 0.73 -10.24 -3.85
C ASP A 80 1.62 -9.38 -2.92
N ALA A 81 1.04 -8.75 -1.90
CA ALA A 81 1.80 -7.99 -0.92
C ALA A 81 2.72 -8.90 -0.11
N THR A 82 3.94 -8.45 0.13
CA THR A 82 4.92 -9.11 1.00
C THR A 82 5.35 -8.19 2.12
N LEU A 83 5.53 -8.75 3.32
CA LEU A 83 5.91 -8.00 4.50
C LEU A 83 7.41 -8.14 4.76
N ARG A 84 8.10 -7.01 4.80
CA ARG A 84 9.51 -6.93 5.17
C ARG A 84 9.70 -6.94 6.69
N SER A 85 10.95 -6.95 7.11
CA SER A 85 11.28 -6.78 8.53
C SER A 85 10.78 -5.43 9.03
N VAL A 86 9.95 -5.47 10.07
CA VAL A 86 9.36 -4.32 10.74
C VAL A 86 10.17 -3.99 11.98
N ARG A 87 10.41 -2.73 12.24
CA ARG A 87 11.01 -2.25 13.48
C ARG A 87 9.93 -1.59 14.34
N SER A 88 9.99 -1.83 15.64
CA SER A 88 8.97 -1.31 16.58
C SER A 88 8.74 0.20 16.46
N TYR A 89 9.80 0.97 16.24
CA TYR A 89 9.67 2.42 16.07
C TYR A 89 8.86 2.81 14.82
N GLN A 90 8.84 1.97 13.76
CA GLN A 90 8.07 2.26 12.54
C GLN A 90 6.56 2.17 12.80
N ILE A 91 6.12 1.18 13.57
CA ILE A 91 4.69 1.09 13.97
C ILE A 91 4.30 2.29 14.82
N SER A 92 5.14 2.67 15.80
CA SER A 92 4.90 3.86 16.61
C SER A 92 4.85 5.13 15.77
N ALA A 93 5.75 5.26 14.79
CA ALA A 93 5.78 6.40 13.87
C ALA A 93 4.54 6.46 12.98
N ILE A 94 4.10 5.32 12.43
CA ILE A 94 2.87 5.22 11.65
C ILE A 94 1.67 5.64 12.51
N ASN A 95 1.51 5.06 13.69
CA ASN A 95 0.40 5.35 14.59
C ASN A 95 0.37 6.83 15.01
N SER A 96 1.54 7.40 15.30
CA SER A 96 1.67 8.84 15.61
C SER A 96 1.26 9.70 14.40
N THR A 97 1.66 9.33 13.20
CA THR A 97 1.28 10.03 11.95
C THR A 97 -0.22 9.91 11.70
N LEU A 98 -0.78 8.72 11.84
CA LEU A 98 -2.23 8.51 11.71
C LEU A 98 -3.01 9.36 12.70
N LYS A 99 -2.55 9.44 13.97
CA LYS A 99 -3.22 10.23 15.01
C LYS A 99 -3.10 11.73 14.78
N ASN A 100 -1.90 12.23 14.50
CA ASN A 100 -1.59 13.66 14.56
C ASN A 100 -1.73 14.38 13.22
N LYS A 101 -1.55 13.68 12.11
CA LYS A 101 -1.61 14.25 10.74
C LYS A 101 -2.87 13.83 9.99
N ASN A 102 -3.51 12.76 10.43
CA ASN A 102 -4.70 12.17 9.81
C ASN A 102 -4.60 12.13 8.27
N PRO A 103 -3.57 11.47 7.68
CA PRO A 103 -3.40 11.42 6.25
C PRO A 103 -4.56 10.71 5.58
N GLN A 104 -4.91 11.14 4.37
CA GLN A 104 -5.92 10.46 3.57
C GLN A 104 -5.45 9.05 3.16
N ILE A 105 -4.16 8.94 2.83
CA ILE A 105 -3.52 7.65 2.53
C ILE A 105 -2.15 7.57 3.20
N LEU A 106 -1.84 6.40 3.81
CA LEU A 106 -0.52 6.07 4.29
C LEU A 106 -0.09 4.73 3.70
N TYR A 107 0.87 4.78 2.79
CA TYR A 107 1.39 3.57 2.14
C TYR A 107 2.37 2.83 3.06
N LEU A 108 2.24 1.51 3.13
CA LEU A 108 3.27 0.65 3.71
C LEU A 108 4.37 0.33 2.70
N GLY A 109 4.07 0.45 1.40
CA GLY A 109 5.02 0.34 0.31
C GLY A 109 4.56 1.10 -0.92
N ILE A 110 5.50 1.64 -1.69
CA ILE A 110 5.26 2.26 -3.00
C ILE A 110 6.26 1.72 -4.03
N ILE A 111 5.86 1.71 -5.29
CA ILE A 111 6.71 1.31 -6.41
C ILE A 111 7.46 2.52 -6.94
N LEU A 112 6.72 3.57 -7.29
CA LEU A 112 7.22 4.80 -7.89
C LEU A 112 6.61 6.02 -7.19
N GLY A 113 7.16 7.19 -7.46
CA GLY A 113 6.58 8.45 -7.02
C GLY A 113 7.61 9.42 -6.45
N LYS A 114 7.15 10.62 -6.17
CA LYS A 114 7.91 11.63 -5.45
C LYS A 114 7.88 11.32 -3.97
N LEU A 115 9.02 11.44 -3.30
CA LEU A 115 9.17 11.09 -1.90
C LEU A 115 10.12 12.06 -1.23
N TRP A 116 9.80 12.51 -0.02
CA TRP A 116 10.70 13.29 0.82
C TRP A 116 10.48 13.01 2.30
N LEU A 117 11.57 13.01 3.03
CA LEU A 117 11.60 12.66 4.44
C LEU A 117 10.81 13.68 5.28
N THR A 118 10.25 13.21 6.38
CA THR A 118 9.71 14.08 7.43
C THR A 118 10.70 14.15 8.59
N TRP A 119 10.46 15.08 9.53
CA TRP A 119 11.21 15.12 10.78
C TRP A 119 10.90 13.95 11.71
N GLN A 120 9.88 13.15 11.39
CA GLN A 120 9.57 11.94 12.13
C GLN A 120 10.28 10.74 11.49
N PRO A 121 11.26 10.12 12.18
CA PRO A 121 11.92 8.91 11.67
C PRO A 121 10.90 7.81 11.38
N GLY A 122 11.07 7.13 10.27
CA GLY A 122 10.17 6.05 9.85
C GLY A 122 9.01 6.49 8.94
N ILE A 123 8.87 7.80 8.67
CA ILE A 123 7.81 8.36 7.84
C ILE A 123 8.41 9.29 6.77
N ALA A 124 7.89 9.17 5.57
CA ALA A 124 8.11 10.14 4.49
C ALA A 124 6.76 10.62 3.94
N ARG A 125 6.76 11.81 3.32
CA ARG A 125 5.67 12.26 2.48
C ARG A 125 5.84 11.70 1.10
N CYS A 126 4.76 11.44 0.42
CA CYS A 126 4.83 10.91 -0.93
C CYS A 126 3.63 11.28 -1.79
N ARG A 127 3.88 11.33 -3.10
CA ARG A 127 2.89 11.12 -4.14
C ARG A 127 3.28 9.82 -4.82
N GLY A 128 2.80 8.71 -4.23
CA GLY A 128 3.25 7.36 -4.58
C GLY A 128 2.29 6.64 -5.51
N GLN A 129 2.85 5.68 -6.25
CA GLN A 129 2.13 4.66 -7.00
C GLN A 129 2.51 3.30 -6.43
N GLY A 130 1.56 2.37 -6.41
CA GLY A 130 1.67 1.04 -5.81
C GLY A 130 0.58 0.84 -4.77
N ALA A 131 -0.54 0.24 -5.19
CA ALA A 131 -1.70 0.04 -4.33
C ALA A 131 -1.67 -1.30 -3.57
N HIS A 132 -0.49 -1.92 -3.43
CA HIS A 132 -0.38 -3.26 -2.85
C HIS A 132 -0.52 -3.33 -1.33
N ALA A 133 -0.21 -2.24 -0.59
CA ALA A 133 -0.37 -2.18 0.87
C ALA A 133 -0.44 -0.74 1.36
N TYR A 134 -1.60 -0.32 1.85
CA TYR A 134 -1.82 1.06 2.30
C TYR A 134 -3.00 1.17 3.27
N ILE A 135 -3.02 2.24 4.05
CA ILE A 135 -4.08 2.58 4.99
C ILE A 135 -4.85 3.77 4.43
N LEU A 136 -6.17 3.64 4.29
CA LEU A 136 -7.07 4.74 3.96
C LEU A 136 -7.75 5.29 5.21
N SER A 137 -7.92 6.61 5.26
CA SER A 137 -8.86 7.26 6.18
C SER A 137 -10.29 7.13 5.67
N ARG A 138 -11.27 7.35 6.54
CA ARG A 138 -12.69 7.42 6.17
C ARG A 138 -12.94 8.43 5.04
N ASP A 139 -12.40 9.65 5.19
CA ASP A 139 -12.56 10.70 4.17
C ASP A 139 -12.02 10.29 2.80
N ALA A 140 -10.92 9.52 2.78
CA ALA A 140 -10.38 8.98 1.54
C ALA A 140 -11.27 7.90 0.94
N CYS A 141 -11.88 7.06 1.77
CA CYS A 141 -12.87 6.08 1.31
C CYS A 141 -14.09 6.79 0.68
N GLU A 142 -14.62 7.81 1.32
CA GLU A 142 -15.73 8.62 0.80
C GLU A 142 -15.34 9.31 -0.53
N THR A 143 -14.13 9.87 -0.60
CA THR A 143 -13.61 10.48 -1.85
C THR A 143 -13.52 9.46 -2.98
N LEU A 144 -13.03 8.24 -2.69
CA LEU A 144 -12.95 7.16 -3.69
C LEU A 144 -14.33 6.71 -4.15
N LEU A 145 -15.30 6.57 -3.24
CA LEU A 145 -16.67 6.17 -3.58
C LEU A 145 -17.39 7.21 -4.44
N ASN A 146 -17.09 8.48 -4.25
CA ASN A 146 -17.66 9.57 -5.04
C ASN A 146 -16.95 9.78 -6.39
N THR A 147 -15.90 9.00 -6.68
CA THR A 147 -15.13 9.11 -7.93
C THR A 147 -15.32 7.82 -8.74
N PRO A 148 -16.07 7.85 -9.84
CA PRO A 148 -16.20 6.68 -10.72
C PRO A 148 -14.89 6.42 -11.48
N PHE A 149 -14.75 5.20 -11.99
CA PHE A 149 -13.62 4.83 -12.84
C PHE A 149 -13.53 5.72 -14.09
N GLN A 150 -12.36 6.30 -14.33
CA GLN A 150 -12.09 7.25 -15.41
C GLN A 150 -11.01 6.73 -16.39
N ASN A 151 -10.96 5.44 -16.65
CA ASN A 151 -9.95 4.79 -17.49
C ASN A 151 -8.50 5.10 -17.02
N LYS A 152 -8.30 5.08 -15.71
CA LYS A 152 -6.99 5.29 -15.06
C LYS A 152 -6.85 4.34 -13.88
N ALA A 153 -5.67 3.74 -13.76
CA ALA A 153 -5.35 2.88 -12.65
C ALA A 153 -5.60 3.58 -11.30
N ILE A 154 -5.97 2.80 -10.30
CA ILE A 154 -6.25 3.27 -8.93
C ILE A 154 -5.07 4.06 -8.33
N ASP A 155 -3.85 3.68 -8.66
CA ASP A 155 -2.63 4.38 -8.26
C ASP A 155 -2.58 5.83 -8.72
N ASN A 156 -3.06 6.09 -9.94
CA ASN A 156 -3.14 7.44 -10.48
C ASN A 156 -4.20 8.27 -9.74
N PHE A 157 -5.30 7.64 -9.34
CA PHE A 157 -6.31 8.31 -8.52
C PHE A 157 -5.70 8.71 -7.17
N TYR A 158 -5.08 7.77 -6.45
CA TYR A 158 -4.50 8.03 -5.13
C TYR A 158 -3.41 9.10 -5.19
N SER A 159 -2.46 9.00 -6.11
CA SER A 159 -1.34 9.94 -6.21
C SER A 159 -1.76 11.37 -6.55
N LYS A 160 -2.91 11.55 -7.22
CA LYS A 160 -3.40 12.87 -7.65
C LYS A 160 -4.36 13.50 -6.66
N ASN A 161 -5.21 12.68 -6.03
CA ASN A 161 -6.36 13.19 -5.28
C ASN A 161 -6.18 13.08 -3.76
N LEU A 162 -5.23 12.28 -3.27
CA LEU A 162 -5.06 12.07 -1.84
C LEU A 162 -3.74 12.63 -1.33
N ARG A 163 -3.78 13.20 -0.11
CA ARG A 163 -2.57 13.60 0.63
C ARG A 163 -1.91 12.36 1.22
N GLY A 164 -0.72 12.03 0.72
CA GLY A 164 -0.04 10.78 1.00
C GLY A 164 1.17 10.89 1.92
N TYR A 165 1.28 9.91 2.78
CA TYR A 165 2.48 9.57 3.53
C TYR A 165 2.86 8.12 3.25
N CYS A 166 4.07 7.74 3.55
CA CYS A 166 4.50 6.35 3.49
C CYS A 166 5.44 6.00 4.63
N ALA A 167 5.44 4.74 5.02
CA ALA A 167 6.49 4.19 5.86
C ALA A 167 7.83 4.30 5.11
N PHE A 168 8.90 4.72 5.80
CA PHE A 168 10.23 4.80 5.19
C PHE A 168 11.32 4.39 6.18
N PRO A 169 12.12 3.36 5.89
CA PRO A 169 12.04 2.46 4.70
C PRO A 169 10.71 1.72 4.61
N MET A 170 10.32 1.35 3.39
CA MET A 170 9.05 0.66 3.13
C MET A 170 8.95 -0.65 3.90
N LEU A 171 7.74 -0.96 4.39
CA LEU A 171 7.42 -2.18 5.12
C LEU A 171 6.88 -3.28 4.21
N CYS A 172 6.24 -2.90 3.10
CA CYS A 172 5.68 -3.85 2.14
C CYS A 172 6.30 -3.67 0.75
N GLU A 173 6.36 -4.79 0.05
CA GLU A 173 6.74 -4.92 -1.36
C GLU A 173 5.72 -5.83 -2.02
N GLN A 174 5.75 -5.99 -3.34
CA GLN A 174 4.97 -7.00 -4.03
C GLN A 174 5.82 -8.23 -4.27
N GLN A 175 5.19 -9.39 -4.34
CA GLN A 175 5.87 -10.60 -4.79
C GLN A 175 6.41 -10.37 -6.21
N GLY A 176 7.68 -10.72 -6.43
CA GLY A 176 8.26 -10.62 -7.76
C GLY A 176 7.55 -11.59 -8.71
N GLY A 177 7.31 -11.16 -9.95
CA GLY A 177 6.57 -11.92 -10.97
C GLY A 177 7.12 -13.31 -11.33
N GLY A 178 8.28 -13.69 -10.78
CA GLY A 178 8.82 -15.03 -10.92
C GLY A 178 8.16 -16.09 -10.02
N ILE A 179 7.33 -15.68 -9.06
CA ILE A 179 6.64 -16.61 -8.15
C ILE A 179 5.20 -16.84 -8.60
N VAL A 180 4.49 -15.74 -8.89
CA VAL A 180 3.07 -15.81 -9.30
C VAL A 180 2.77 -14.74 -10.35
N PRO A 181 2.14 -15.08 -11.50
CA PRO A 181 1.85 -14.11 -12.55
C PRO A 181 0.84 -13.04 -12.13
N SER A 182 1.00 -11.83 -12.69
CA SER A 182 0.01 -10.77 -12.55
C SER A 182 -1.17 -11.02 -13.51
N ASP A 183 -2.39 -10.85 -13.00
CA ASP A 183 -3.61 -10.97 -13.82
C ASP A 183 -3.87 -9.72 -14.66
N ILE A 184 -3.30 -8.57 -14.26
CA ILE A 184 -3.41 -7.30 -15.00
C ILE A 184 -2.36 -7.21 -16.11
N ASN A 185 -1.14 -7.66 -15.85
CA ASN A 185 -0.01 -7.62 -16.79
C ASN A 185 0.71 -8.98 -16.89
N PRO A 186 0.10 -9.98 -17.55
CA PRO A 186 0.69 -11.32 -17.67
C PRO A 186 2.05 -11.34 -18.41
N SER A 187 2.30 -10.36 -19.29
CA SER A 187 3.56 -10.24 -20.03
C SER A 187 4.77 -9.78 -19.20
N ASN A 188 4.56 -9.25 -18.02
CA ASN A 188 5.63 -8.89 -17.10
C ASN A 188 6.25 -10.08 -16.37
N TYR A 189 5.92 -11.29 -16.82
CA TYR A 189 6.44 -12.57 -16.33
C TYR A 189 7.85 -12.80 -16.87
N LYS A 190 8.87 -12.15 -16.29
CA LYS A 190 10.27 -12.41 -16.71
C LYS A 190 11.31 -12.21 -15.60
N THR A 191 11.95 -13.35 -15.29
CA THR A 191 13.41 -13.51 -15.14
C THR A 191 14.13 -12.75 -14.01
N GLU A 192 15.43 -12.99 -13.91
CA GLU A 192 16.38 -12.40 -12.98
C GLU A 192 16.27 -10.87 -12.79
N ALA A 193 15.78 -10.15 -13.79
CA ALA A 193 15.53 -8.71 -13.70
C ALA A 193 14.53 -8.36 -12.60
N GLU A 194 13.53 -9.22 -12.35
CA GLU A 194 12.52 -9.00 -11.32
C GLU A 194 13.03 -9.35 -9.91
N LYS A 195 13.90 -10.34 -9.76
CA LYS A 195 14.58 -10.63 -8.50
C LYS A 195 15.34 -9.40 -7.98
N ASN A 196 15.85 -8.59 -8.89
CA ASN A 196 16.56 -7.36 -8.58
C ASN A 196 15.68 -6.09 -8.57
N PHE A 197 14.39 -6.20 -8.99
CA PHE A 197 13.50 -5.05 -9.10
C PHE A 197 13.39 -4.30 -7.78
N TRP A 198 13.01 -4.96 -6.71
CA TRP A 198 12.84 -4.34 -5.38
C TRP A 198 14.15 -3.84 -4.79
N LYS A 199 15.28 -4.51 -5.06
CA LYS A 199 16.62 -4.00 -4.66
C LYS A 199 16.94 -2.68 -5.36
N LYS A 200 16.69 -2.60 -6.68
CA LYS A 200 16.87 -1.37 -7.47
C LYS A 200 15.86 -0.29 -7.04
N ASN A 201 14.62 -0.69 -6.80
CA ASN A 201 13.56 0.23 -6.39
C ASN A 201 13.87 0.87 -5.03
N ARG A 202 14.28 0.09 -4.03
CA ARG A 202 14.73 0.64 -2.74
C ARG A 202 15.81 1.69 -2.90
N ARG A 203 16.82 1.43 -3.74
CA ARG A 203 17.88 2.40 -4.02
C ARG A 203 17.31 3.69 -4.65
N LYS A 204 16.40 3.56 -5.60
CA LYS A 204 15.72 4.73 -6.21
C LYS A 204 14.94 5.53 -5.19
N GLN A 205 14.23 4.88 -4.26
CA GLN A 205 13.48 5.55 -3.20
C GLN A 205 14.41 6.39 -2.28
N TYR A 206 15.58 5.86 -1.90
CA TYR A 206 16.55 6.64 -1.13
C TYR A 206 17.09 7.83 -1.93
N ILE A 207 17.41 7.65 -3.20
CA ILE A 207 17.86 8.74 -4.07
C ILE A 207 16.77 9.81 -4.19
N GLU A 208 15.51 9.40 -4.36
CA GLU A 208 14.39 10.32 -4.47
C GLU A 208 14.17 11.11 -3.18
N ALA A 209 14.28 10.46 -2.03
CA ALA A 209 14.20 11.13 -0.74
C ALA A 209 15.30 12.18 -0.55
N LEU A 210 16.52 11.89 -1.02
CA LEU A 210 17.66 12.81 -0.94
C LEU A 210 17.53 14.01 -1.90
N LYS A 211 16.96 13.81 -3.09
CA LYS A 211 16.70 14.91 -4.05
C LYS A 211 15.82 16.02 -3.47
N HIS A 212 15.00 15.69 -2.49
CA HIS A 212 14.04 16.61 -1.89
C HIS A 212 14.37 16.91 -0.42
N ILE A 213 15.64 16.84 -0.04
CA ILE A 213 16.08 17.11 1.33
C ILE A 213 15.82 18.57 1.74
N ASP A 214 15.88 19.50 0.78
CA ASP A 214 15.49 20.89 0.96
C ASP A 214 14.06 21.04 1.50
N LYS A 215 13.12 20.30 0.93
CA LYS A 215 11.71 20.29 1.39
C LYS A 215 11.57 19.74 2.81
N THR A 216 12.39 18.74 3.16
CA THR A 216 12.44 18.21 4.53
C THR A 216 12.93 19.28 5.50
N ILE A 217 14.02 19.97 5.17
CA ILE A 217 14.64 21.00 6.03
C ILE A 217 13.68 22.20 6.19
N LEU A 218 13.10 22.67 5.10
CA LEU A 218 12.18 23.80 5.08
C LEU A 218 10.76 23.47 5.57
N ARG A 219 10.48 22.21 5.92
CA ARG A 219 9.15 21.71 6.33
C ARG A 219 8.04 22.01 5.34
N ILE A 220 8.36 22.02 4.05
CA ILE A 220 7.38 22.29 3.00
C ILE A 220 6.40 21.12 2.94
N ASP A 221 5.14 21.44 3.08
CA ASP A 221 4.03 20.51 2.88
C ASP A 221 3.72 20.34 1.38
N LEU A 222 3.29 19.15 1.00
CA LEU A 222 2.79 18.82 -0.34
C LEU A 222 1.43 19.40 -0.60
#